data_5241f3f25d257ace083b7cc4bc963c68
#
_entry.id   5241f3f25d257ace083b7cc4bc963c68
#
_cell.length_a   1.000
_cell.length_b   1.000
_cell.length_c   1.000
_cell.angle_alpha   90.00
_cell.angle_beta   90.00
_cell.angle_gamma   90.00
#
_symmetry.space_group_name_H-M   'P 1'
#
loop_
_entity.id
_entity.type
_entity.pdbx_description
1 polymer ?
#
loop_
_entity_poly.entity_id
_entity_poly.type
_entity_poly.pdbx_seq_one_letter_code
_entity_poly.pdbx_strand_id
1 'polypeptide(L)'
;MTEVDPRGTRVVVADDDVLLREGLASLLEQGGYEVVGQAGDGSALIRIVRECRPTLAVIDIRMPPDHRTEGLQAAHLIRKEFPQTAILLLSAHVELAQAMTLLASGRGSGYLLKSRVTELDEFLDAVERVSRGGSVVDPQLVQELVTAREVGDPLEELTPREREVLALMAEGRSNAGIARRLWITEGTVERHVHSIMMKLTLPESDDDHRRVLAAIRFLDAHQTGLSHS
;
A
#
# COMPACT_ATOMS: atom_id res chain seq x y z
N MET A 1 -11.82 10.08 -30.73
CA MET A 1 -11.05 10.19 -29.47
C MET A 1 -10.96 11.68 -29.17
N THR A 2 -11.76 12.14 -28.22
CA THR A 2 -11.77 13.57 -27.84
C THR A 2 -10.54 13.79 -26.96
N GLU A 3 -9.55 14.52 -27.47
CA GLU A 3 -8.48 15.08 -26.66
C GLU A 3 -9.15 15.94 -25.57
N VAL A 4 -9.10 15.49 -24.32
CA VAL A 4 -9.45 16.34 -23.19
C VAL A 4 -8.26 17.24 -23.00
N ASP A 5 -8.44 18.54 -23.31
CA ASP A 5 -7.43 19.59 -23.05
C ASP A 5 -7.07 19.53 -21.55
N PRO A 6 -5.81 19.34 -21.15
CA PRO A 6 -5.38 19.38 -19.75
C PRO A 6 -5.75 20.71 -19.06
N ARG A 7 -5.95 21.76 -19.87
CA ARG A 7 -6.41 23.08 -19.42
C ARG A 7 -7.81 22.98 -18.83
N GLY A 8 -7.90 22.95 -17.50
CA GLY A 8 -9.14 22.86 -16.75
C GLY A 8 -9.28 21.59 -15.91
N THR A 9 -8.32 20.64 -15.95
CA THR A 9 -8.27 19.55 -15.02
C THR A 9 -7.81 20.06 -13.66
N ARG A 10 -8.71 20.03 -12.68
CA ARG A 10 -8.50 20.54 -11.32
C ARG A 10 -7.86 19.46 -10.46
N VAL A 11 -6.72 19.77 -9.87
CA VAL A 11 -5.89 18.83 -9.11
C VAL A 11 -5.69 19.32 -7.68
N VAL A 12 -5.77 18.41 -6.72
CA VAL A 12 -5.32 18.61 -5.33
C VAL A 12 -4.07 17.78 -5.09
N VAL A 13 -3.07 18.37 -4.43
CA VAL A 13 -1.82 17.72 -4.05
C VAL A 13 -1.77 17.56 -2.53
N ALA A 14 -1.45 16.36 -2.05
CA ALA A 14 -1.28 16.07 -0.63
C ALA A 14 0.04 15.35 -0.38
N ASP A 15 0.92 15.99 0.37
CA ASP A 15 2.22 15.46 0.81
C ASP A 15 2.63 16.24 2.08
N ASP A 16 3.20 15.58 3.07
CA ASP A 16 3.65 16.26 4.29
C ASP A 16 4.99 17.00 4.07
N ASP A 17 5.80 16.55 3.12
CA ASP A 17 6.99 17.28 2.68
C ASP A 17 6.59 18.55 1.89
N VAL A 18 6.80 19.69 2.52
CA VAL A 18 6.44 21.00 1.94
C VAL A 18 7.17 21.23 0.61
N LEU A 19 8.45 20.86 0.53
CA LEU A 19 9.24 21.11 -0.68
C LEU A 19 8.77 20.25 -1.85
N LEU A 20 8.50 18.96 -1.58
CA LEU A 20 7.98 18.06 -2.61
C LEU A 20 6.58 18.48 -3.04
N ARG A 21 5.72 18.85 -2.10
CA ARG A 21 4.35 19.31 -2.39
C ARG A 21 4.32 20.54 -3.29
N GLU A 22 5.15 21.55 -2.99
CA GLU A 22 5.28 22.74 -3.82
C GLU A 22 5.90 22.42 -5.19
N GLY A 23 6.87 21.51 -5.21
CA GLY A 23 7.45 21.02 -6.46
C GLY A 23 6.43 20.33 -7.36
N LEU A 24 5.63 19.42 -6.79
CA LEU A 24 4.54 18.73 -7.50
C LEU A 24 3.50 19.71 -8.03
N ALA A 25 3.10 20.70 -7.23
CA ALA A 25 2.16 21.73 -7.64
C ALA A 25 2.71 22.52 -8.85
N SER A 26 3.96 22.96 -8.77
CA SER A 26 4.62 23.69 -9.87
C SER A 26 4.73 22.85 -11.15
N LEU A 27 5.08 21.56 -11.05
CA LEU A 27 5.17 20.64 -12.20
C LEU A 27 3.80 20.44 -12.86
N LEU A 28 2.75 20.29 -12.07
CA LEU A 28 1.38 20.13 -12.56
C LEU A 28 0.90 21.42 -13.27
N GLU A 29 1.17 22.59 -12.70
CA GLU A 29 0.83 23.87 -13.32
C GLU A 29 1.58 24.10 -14.65
N GLN A 30 2.86 23.73 -14.71
CA GLN A 30 3.64 23.73 -15.96
C GLN A 30 3.06 22.76 -17.00
N GLY A 31 2.50 21.62 -16.56
CA GLY A 31 1.77 20.66 -17.40
C GLY A 31 0.37 21.13 -17.83
N GLY A 32 -0.06 22.34 -17.40
CA GLY A 32 -1.36 22.92 -17.77
C GLY A 32 -2.52 22.51 -16.86
N TYR A 33 -2.26 21.86 -15.73
CA TYR A 33 -3.26 21.52 -14.73
C TYR A 33 -3.54 22.69 -13.79
N GLU A 34 -4.76 22.80 -13.26
CA GLU A 34 -5.13 23.78 -12.24
C GLU A 34 -4.98 23.19 -10.85
N VAL A 35 -3.96 23.58 -10.09
CA VAL A 35 -3.81 23.15 -8.69
C VAL A 35 -4.76 23.97 -7.81
N VAL A 36 -5.87 23.36 -7.40
CA VAL A 36 -6.94 24.00 -6.64
C VAL A 36 -6.79 23.88 -5.13
N GLY A 37 -5.78 23.17 -4.65
CA GLY A 37 -5.48 23.07 -3.24
C GLY A 37 -4.29 22.18 -2.93
N GLN A 38 -3.71 22.40 -1.76
CA GLN A 38 -2.58 21.66 -1.23
C GLN A 38 -2.84 21.26 0.22
N ALA A 39 -2.46 20.07 0.63
CA ALA A 39 -2.64 19.53 1.97
C ALA A 39 -1.36 18.89 2.51
N GLY A 40 -1.08 19.05 3.80
CA GLY A 40 0.02 18.38 4.47
C GLY A 40 -0.40 17.17 5.32
N ASP A 41 -1.70 16.86 5.35
CA ASP A 41 -2.25 15.73 6.09
C ASP A 41 -3.59 15.26 5.48
N GLY A 42 -4.02 14.05 5.87
CA GLY A 42 -5.25 13.45 5.33
C GLY A 42 -6.53 14.21 5.67
N SER A 43 -6.60 14.86 6.84
CA SER A 43 -7.79 15.63 7.27
C SER A 43 -7.95 16.90 6.46
N ALA A 44 -6.86 17.61 6.23
CA ALA A 44 -6.81 18.79 5.37
C ALA A 44 -7.16 18.43 3.92
N LEU A 45 -6.63 17.30 3.41
CA LEU A 45 -6.94 16.79 2.08
C LEU A 45 -8.44 16.55 1.90
N ILE A 46 -9.08 15.82 2.81
CA ILE A 46 -10.52 15.50 2.71
C ILE A 46 -11.36 16.80 2.72
N ARG A 47 -11.01 17.78 3.56
CA ARG A 47 -11.68 19.07 3.60
C ARG A 47 -11.58 19.81 2.25
N ILE A 48 -10.37 19.89 1.70
CA ILE A 48 -10.13 20.55 0.41
C ILE A 48 -10.89 19.85 -0.73
N VAL A 49 -10.88 18.53 -0.76
CA VAL A 49 -11.62 17.76 -1.78
C VAL A 49 -13.13 18.03 -1.69
N ARG A 50 -13.69 18.15 -0.49
CA ARG A 50 -15.11 18.48 -0.28
C ARG A 50 -15.46 19.88 -0.80
N GLU A 51 -14.58 20.85 -0.59
CA GLU A 51 -14.76 22.24 -1.00
C GLU A 51 -14.54 22.42 -2.50
N CYS A 52 -13.44 21.90 -3.02
CA CYS A 52 -12.98 22.17 -4.38
C CYS A 52 -13.52 21.18 -5.42
N ARG A 53 -13.92 19.98 -5.02
CA ARG A 53 -14.36 18.90 -5.96
C ARG A 53 -13.39 18.72 -7.13
N PRO A 54 -12.13 18.33 -6.87
CA PRO A 54 -11.12 18.18 -7.91
C PRO A 54 -11.43 16.99 -8.82
N THR A 55 -10.89 17.02 -10.03
CA THR A 55 -10.93 15.91 -10.97
C THR A 55 -9.94 14.82 -10.57
N LEU A 56 -8.79 15.23 -10.01
CA LEU A 56 -7.70 14.35 -9.59
C LEU A 56 -7.18 14.75 -8.21
N ALA A 57 -6.85 13.78 -7.39
CA ALA A 57 -6.08 13.95 -6.16
C ALA A 57 -4.76 13.19 -6.27
N VAL A 58 -3.63 13.88 -6.15
CA VAL A 58 -2.28 13.31 -6.04
C VAL A 58 -1.95 13.25 -4.56
N ILE A 59 -1.71 12.05 -4.03
CA ILE A 59 -1.71 11.81 -2.57
C ILE A 59 -0.49 11.00 -2.18
N ASP A 60 0.32 11.51 -1.25
CA ASP A 60 1.31 10.68 -0.55
C ASP A 60 0.61 9.69 0.38
N ILE A 61 1.10 8.46 0.39
CA ILE A 61 0.55 7.39 1.25
C ILE A 61 0.81 7.70 2.72
N ARG A 62 1.99 8.21 3.05
CA ARG A 62 2.47 8.40 4.41
C ARG A 62 2.43 9.86 4.81
N MET A 63 1.42 10.24 5.56
CA MET A 63 1.24 11.60 6.09
C MET A 63 1.03 11.57 7.61
N PRO A 64 1.13 12.72 8.31
CA PRO A 64 0.80 12.79 9.72
C PRO A 64 -0.63 12.29 10.04
N PRO A 65 -0.90 11.77 11.28
CA PRO A 65 0.00 11.84 12.45
C PRO A 65 1.02 10.71 12.55
N ASP A 66 0.73 9.51 12.04
CA ASP A 66 1.53 8.30 12.30
C ASP A 66 2.51 7.97 11.16
N HIS A 67 2.42 8.66 10.02
CA HIS A 67 3.23 8.45 8.80
C HIS A 67 3.21 6.99 8.30
N ARG A 68 2.03 6.35 8.32
CA ARG A 68 1.83 4.96 7.88
C ARG A 68 0.97 4.86 6.63
N THR A 69 -0.34 5.08 6.79
CA THR A 69 -1.34 4.84 5.73
C THR A 69 -2.41 5.93 5.69
N GLU A 70 -2.15 7.08 6.27
CA GLU A 70 -3.14 8.16 6.42
C GLU A 70 -3.60 8.69 5.06
N GLY A 71 -2.69 8.82 4.11
CA GLY A 71 -3.03 9.18 2.75
C GLY A 71 -3.87 8.13 2.04
N LEU A 72 -3.57 6.85 2.25
CA LEU A 72 -4.39 5.76 1.72
C LEU A 72 -5.80 5.75 2.34
N GLN A 73 -5.91 6.00 3.65
CA GLN A 73 -7.21 6.11 4.32
C GLN A 73 -8.02 7.29 3.77
N ALA A 74 -7.37 8.44 3.57
CA ALA A 74 -7.98 9.59 2.92
C ALA A 74 -8.43 9.27 1.49
N ALA A 75 -7.59 8.57 0.71
CA ALA A 75 -7.91 8.12 -0.64
C ALA A 75 -9.15 7.22 -0.68
N HIS A 76 -9.28 6.28 0.25
CA HIS A 76 -10.47 5.42 0.37
C HIS A 76 -11.74 6.22 0.70
N LEU A 77 -11.64 7.19 1.62
CA LEU A 77 -12.76 8.07 1.95
C LEU A 77 -13.16 8.93 0.74
N ILE A 78 -12.19 9.51 0.03
CA ILE A 78 -12.42 10.28 -1.20
C ILE A 78 -13.09 9.40 -2.26
N ARG A 79 -12.61 8.19 -2.48
CA ARG A 79 -13.21 7.25 -3.43
C ARG A 79 -14.67 6.94 -3.09
N LYS A 80 -14.99 6.78 -1.81
CA LYS A 80 -16.35 6.49 -1.33
C LYS A 80 -17.28 7.70 -1.47
N GLU A 81 -16.82 8.90 -1.10
CA GLU A 81 -17.64 10.12 -1.09
C GLU A 81 -17.68 10.81 -2.48
N PHE A 82 -16.60 10.70 -3.24
CA PHE A 82 -16.39 11.36 -4.54
C PHE A 82 -15.89 10.37 -5.60
N PRO A 83 -16.71 9.41 -6.05
CA PRO A 83 -16.28 8.35 -6.95
C PRO A 83 -15.78 8.85 -8.32
N GLN A 84 -16.07 10.10 -8.68
CA GLN A 84 -15.60 10.73 -9.92
C GLN A 84 -14.19 11.31 -9.79
N THR A 85 -13.68 11.55 -8.56
CA THR A 85 -12.34 12.03 -8.34
C THR A 85 -11.34 10.91 -8.58
N ALA A 86 -10.48 11.08 -9.56
CA ALA A 86 -9.37 10.17 -9.81
C ALA A 86 -8.33 10.27 -8.69
N ILE A 87 -7.59 9.21 -8.43
CA ILE A 87 -6.61 9.15 -7.35
C ILE A 87 -5.29 8.63 -7.88
N LEU A 88 -4.22 9.40 -7.72
CA LEU A 88 -2.86 8.98 -7.95
C LEU A 88 -2.11 8.94 -6.61
N LEU A 89 -1.78 7.74 -6.14
CA LEU A 89 -0.94 7.57 -4.94
C LEU A 89 0.53 7.72 -5.31
N LEU A 90 1.25 8.42 -4.46
CA LEU A 90 2.71 8.49 -4.47
C LEU A 90 3.27 7.78 -3.24
N SER A 91 4.35 7.03 -3.40
CA SER A 91 5.02 6.34 -2.30
C SER A 91 6.54 6.44 -2.45
N ALA A 92 7.26 6.56 -1.34
CA ALA A 92 8.71 6.49 -1.32
C ALA A 92 9.24 5.05 -1.59
N HIS A 93 8.43 4.04 -1.27
CA HIS A 93 8.79 2.61 -1.38
C HIS A 93 7.64 1.82 -1.99
N VAL A 94 7.94 0.63 -2.51
CA VAL A 94 6.91 -0.28 -3.00
C VAL A 94 6.10 -0.84 -1.82
N GLU A 95 4.79 -0.60 -1.85
CA GLU A 95 3.84 -1.03 -0.82
C GLU A 95 2.71 -1.83 -1.47
N LEU A 96 2.97 -3.13 -1.71
CA LEU A 96 2.09 -4.02 -2.48
C LEU A 96 0.65 -4.05 -1.99
N ALA A 97 0.44 -4.26 -0.69
CA ALA A 97 -0.91 -4.39 -0.12
C ALA A 97 -1.73 -3.11 -0.29
N GLN A 98 -1.12 -1.96 -0.07
CA GLN A 98 -1.73 -0.64 -0.20
C GLN A 98 -2.09 -0.33 -1.66
N ALA A 99 -1.16 -0.59 -2.57
CA ALA A 99 -1.36 -0.39 -4.00
C ALA A 99 -2.50 -1.26 -4.54
N MET A 100 -2.51 -2.55 -4.19
CA MET A 100 -3.55 -3.49 -4.64
C MET A 100 -4.94 -3.10 -4.16
N THR A 101 -5.07 -2.62 -2.92
CA THR A 101 -6.35 -2.19 -2.35
C THR A 101 -6.94 -1.00 -3.13
N LEU A 102 -6.12 -0.03 -3.53
CA LEU A 102 -6.59 1.10 -4.33
C LEU A 102 -6.89 0.69 -5.77
N LEU A 103 -5.99 -0.06 -6.41
CA LEU A 103 -6.16 -0.47 -7.82
C LEU A 103 -7.41 -1.34 -8.01
N ALA A 104 -7.76 -2.17 -7.03
CA ALA A 104 -9.01 -2.93 -7.03
C ALA A 104 -10.27 -2.06 -6.90
N SER A 105 -10.15 -0.81 -6.46
CA SER A 105 -11.28 0.10 -6.23
C SER A 105 -11.91 0.70 -7.50
N GLY A 106 -11.33 0.49 -8.69
CA GLY A 106 -11.94 0.84 -9.96
C GLY A 106 -11.18 1.87 -10.80
N ARG A 107 -11.91 2.57 -11.67
CA ARG A 107 -11.37 3.50 -12.67
C ARG A 107 -10.73 4.74 -12.01
N GLY A 108 -9.75 5.33 -12.72
CA GLY A 108 -9.08 6.53 -12.28
C GLY A 108 -8.24 6.29 -11.02
N SER A 109 -7.47 5.19 -11.01
CA SER A 109 -6.58 4.84 -9.89
C SER A 109 -5.16 4.66 -10.39
N GLY A 110 -4.20 5.31 -9.74
CA GLY A 110 -2.80 5.17 -10.07
C GLY A 110 -1.93 5.01 -8.83
N TYR A 111 -0.81 4.33 -9.01
CA TYR A 111 0.24 4.19 -8.02
C TYR A 111 1.60 4.40 -8.68
N LEU A 112 2.37 5.34 -8.18
CA LEU A 112 3.74 5.63 -8.62
C LEU A 112 4.69 5.76 -7.44
N LEU A 113 5.95 5.43 -7.67
CA LEU A 113 7.01 5.79 -6.74
C LEU A 113 7.37 7.27 -6.86
N LYS A 114 7.66 7.92 -5.72
CA LYS A 114 8.09 9.35 -5.69
C LYS A 114 9.33 9.61 -6.56
N SER A 115 10.18 8.60 -6.78
CA SER A 115 11.32 8.69 -7.69
C SER A 115 10.93 8.95 -9.15
N ARG A 116 9.71 8.55 -9.57
CA ARG A 116 9.22 8.79 -10.94
C ARG A 116 8.83 10.25 -11.19
N VAL A 117 8.62 11.02 -10.14
CA VAL A 117 8.31 12.46 -10.27
C VAL A 117 9.46 13.24 -10.89
N THR A 118 10.70 12.77 -10.78
CA THR A 118 11.86 13.37 -11.42
C THR A 118 11.86 13.24 -12.96
N GLU A 119 11.10 12.30 -13.48
CA GLU A 119 10.87 12.06 -14.92
C GLU A 119 9.60 12.78 -15.35
N LEU A 120 9.69 14.07 -15.62
CA LEU A 120 8.53 14.96 -15.81
C LEU A 120 7.51 14.42 -16.83
N ASP A 121 7.99 13.94 -17.98
CA ASP A 121 7.12 13.46 -19.05
C ASP A 121 6.35 12.20 -18.63
N GLU A 122 7.00 11.26 -17.91
CA GLU A 122 6.36 10.05 -17.38
C GLU A 122 5.34 10.38 -16.30
N PHE A 123 5.67 11.33 -15.43
CA PHE A 123 4.76 11.76 -14.37
C PHE A 123 3.51 12.43 -14.95
N LEU A 124 3.66 13.34 -15.91
CA LEU A 124 2.53 14.02 -16.56
C LEU A 124 1.67 13.06 -17.40
N ASP A 125 2.26 12.08 -18.10
CA ASP A 125 1.51 11.01 -18.78
C ASP A 125 0.68 10.20 -17.80
N ALA A 126 1.24 9.85 -16.65
CA ALA A 126 0.53 9.13 -15.61
C ALA A 126 -0.65 9.96 -15.05
N VAL A 127 -0.44 11.22 -14.78
CA VAL A 127 -1.47 12.18 -14.32
C VAL A 127 -2.61 12.26 -15.35
N GLU A 128 -2.28 12.41 -16.64
CA GLU A 128 -3.26 12.48 -17.72
C GLU A 128 -4.07 11.19 -17.84
N ARG A 129 -3.42 10.04 -17.84
CA ARG A 129 -4.09 8.72 -17.94
C ARG A 129 -5.03 8.48 -16.77
N VAL A 130 -4.60 8.78 -15.54
CA VAL A 130 -5.42 8.59 -14.34
C VAL A 130 -6.61 9.57 -14.33
N SER A 131 -6.39 10.84 -14.66
CA SER A 131 -7.45 11.86 -14.71
C SER A 131 -8.55 11.51 -15.72
N ARG A 132 -8.23 10.79 -16.79
CA ARG A 132 -9.15 10.28 -17.81
C ARG A 132 -9.85 8.97 -17.41
N GLY A 133 -9.64 8.51 -16.18
CA GLY A 133 -10.25 7.26 -15.67
C GLY A 133 -9.46 6.00 -16.03
N GLY A 134 -8.26 6.13 -16.59
CA GLY A 134 -7.33 5.02 -16.79
C GLY A 134 -6.68 4.57 -15.49
N SER A 135 -5.88 3.51 -15.56
CA SER A 135 -5.08 3.02 -14.44
C SER A 135 -3.60 3.10 -14.76
N VAL A 136 -2.80 3.48 -13.76
CA VAL A 136 -1.34 3.53 -13.86
C VAL A 136 -0.74 2.76 -12.68
N VAL A 137 0.23 1.90 -12.98
CA VAL A 137 0.94 1.10 -11.97
C VAL A 137 2.44 1.25 -12.22
N ASP A 138 3.19 1.57 -11.17
CA ASP A 138 4.63 1.65 -11.27
C ASP A 138 5.23 0.30 -11.73
N PRO A 139 6.14 0.29 -12.71
CA PRO A 139 6.77 -0.94 -13.18
C PRO A 139 7.47 -1.74 -12.08
N GLN A 140 8.06 -1.08 -11.08
CA GLN A 140 8.69 -1.79 -9.95
C GLN A 140 7.65 -2.53 -9.10
N LEU A 141 6.47 -1.97 -8.91
CA LEU A 141 5.37 -2.66 -8.24
C LEU A 141 4.95 -3.92 -9.01
N VAL A 142 4.89 -3.83 -10.34
CA VAL A 142 4.59 -4.99 -11.19
C VAL A 142 5.65 -6.07 -11.06
N GLN A 143 6.94 -5.70 -11.07
CA GLN A 143 8.03 -6.65 -10.87
C GLN A 143 7.94 -7.34 -9.52
N GLU A 144 7.71 -6.60 -8.44
CA GLU A 144 7.55 -7.21 -7.10
C GLU A 144 6.33 -8.13 -7.02
N LEU A 145 5.21 -7.79 -7.68
CA LEU A 145 4.04 -8.66 -7.77
C LEU A 145 4.35 -9.96 -8.50
N VAL A 146 5.11 -9.91 -9.60
CA VAL A 146 5.53 -11.09 -10.36
C VAL A 146 6.46 -11.95 -9.52
N THR A 147 7.47 -11.33 -8.90
CA THR A 147 8.42 -12.04 -8.02
C THR A 147 7.72 -12.67 -6.80
N ALA A 148 6.78 -11.95 -6.19
CA ALA A 148 5.98 -12.47 -5.08
C ALA A 148 5.11 -13.67 -5.50
N ARG A 149 4.66 -13.71 -6.76
CA ARG A 149 3.94 -14.88 -7.32
C ARG A 149 4.86 -16.05 -7.65
N GLU A 150 6.08 -15.76 -8.14
CA GLU A 150 7.07 -16.80 -8.45
C GLU A 150 7.66 -17.45 -7.19
N VAL A 151 7.75 -16.71 -6.10
CA VAL A 151 8.18 -17.20 -4.76
C VAL A 151 7.03 -17.89 -4.05
N GLY A 152 5.98 -18.38 -4.64
CA GLY A 152 4.88 -19.11 -3.98
C GLY A 152 4.43 -18.49 -2.63
N ASP A 153 3.28 -18.80 -2.11
CA ASP A 153 2.92 -18.38 -0.74
C ASP A 153 3.97 -18.95 0.23
N PRO A 154 4.78 -18.11 0.93
CA PRO A 154 5.79 -18.64 1.87
C PRO A 154 5.20 -19.57 2.93
N LEU A 155 3.88 -19.50 3.15
CA LEU A 155 3.16 -20.46 3.99
C LEU A 155 3.05 -21.86 3.35
N GLU A 156 3.13 -21.97 2.01
CA GLU A 156 3.14 -23.27 1.32
C GLU A 156 4.45 -24.02 1.53
N GLU A 157 5.56 -23.30 1.76
CA GLU A 157 6.87 -23.89 2.07
C GLU A 157 6.94 -24.47 3.50
N LEU A 158 5.97 -24.13 4.34
CA LEU A 158 5.93 -24.66 5.70
C LEU A 158 5.48 -26.14 5.69
N THR A 159 6.27 -26.97 6.38
CA THR A 159 5.85 -28.34 6.66
C THR A 159 4.55 -28.37 7.50
N PRO A 160 3.79 -29.47 7.49
CA PRO A 160 2.59 -29.57 8.33
C PRO A 160 2.88 -29.25 9.80
N ARG A 161 4.05 -29.65 10.28
CA ARG A 161 4.44 -29.42 11.68
C ARG A 161 4.76 -27.95 11.98
N GLU A 162 5.40 -27.25 11.05
CA GLU A 162 5.67 -25.83 11.15
C GLU A 162 4.36 -25.00 11.09
N ARG A 163 3.39 -25.41 10.26
CA ARG A 163 2.06 -24.80 10.24
C ARG A 163 1.32 -24.95 11.57
N GLU A 164 1.38 -26.13 12.20
CA GLU A 164 0.78 -26.35 13.53
C GLU A 164 1.44 -25.45 14.59
N VAL A 165 2.77 -25.30 14.56
CA VAL A 165 3.49 -24.41 15.46
C VAL A 165 3.08 -22.96 15.21
N LEU A 166 3.02 -22.53 13.95
CA LEU A 166 2.65 -21.15 13.58
C LEU A 166 1.20 -20.83 13.97
N ALA A 167 0.26 -21.76 13.79
CA ALA A 167 -1.12 -21.61 14.24
C ALA A 167 -1.21 -21.38 15.75
N LEU A 168 -0.48 -22.17 16.54
CA LEU A 168 -0.44 -22.01 18.00
C LEU A 168 0.27 -20.73 18.44
N MET A 169 1.25 -20.25 17.65
CA MET A 169 1.85 -18.93 17.86
C MET A 169 0.83 -17.80 17.62
N ALA A 170 0.03 -17.91 16.58
CA ALA A 170 -1.03 -16.96 16.25
C ALA A 170 -2.15 -16.93 17.32
N GLU A 171 -2.36 -18.05 18.04
CA GLU A 171 -3.21 -18.10 19.25
C GLU A 171 -2.57 -17.40 20.47
N GLY A 172 -1.37 -16.84 20.35
CA GLY A 172 -0.65 -16.18 21.45
C GLY A 172 0.02 -17.12 22.44
N ARG A 173 0.25 -18.40 22.09
CA ARG A 173 0.91 -19.37 23.01
C ARG A 173 2.42 -19.15 23.09
N SER A 174 2.95 -19.33 24.30
CA SER A 174 4.40 -19.39 24.53
C SER A 174 5.01 -20.72 24.02
N ASN A 175 6.34 -20.78 23.82
CA ASN A 175 7.02 -22.00 23.41
C ASN A 175 6.73 -23.19 24.36
N ALA A 176 6.71 -22.95 25.68
CA ALA A 176 6.28 -23.94 26.67
C ALA A 176 4.83 -24.41 26.49
N GLY A 177 3.93 -23.49 26.13
CA GLY A 177 2.53 -23.79 25.83
C GLY A 177 2.36 -24.65 24.57
N ILE A 178 3.13 -24.33 23.52
CA ILE A 178 3.19 -25.08 22.26
C ILE A 178 3.79 -26.47 22.49
N ALA A 179 4.92 -26.54 23.20
CA ALA A 179 5.60 -27.78 23.53
C ALA A 179 4.65 -28.80 24.23
N ARG A 180 3.92 -28.33 25.25
CA ARG A 180 2.90 -29.16 25.94
C ARG A 180 1.77 -29.61 25.01
N ARG A 181 1.28 -28.70 24.15
CA ARG A 181 0.16 -28.99 23.24
C ARG A 181 0.52 -30.01 22.17
N LEU A 182 1.76 -29.95 21.69
CA LEU A 182 2.25 -30.78 20.58
C LEU A 182 3.06 -32.03 21.06
N TRP A 183 3.22 -32.20 22.39
CA TRP A 183 3.95 -33.32 23.01
C TRP A 183 5.41 -33.38 22.53
N ILE A 184 6.10 -32.24 22.46
CA ILE A 184 7.51 -32.12 22.09
C ILE A 184 8.25 -31.27 23.11
N THR A 185 9.58 -31.15 22.99
CA THR A 185 10.40 -30.32 23.87
C THR A 185 10.35 -28.85 23.42
N GLU A 186 10.58 -27.91 24.35
CA GLU A 186 10.68 -26.48 24.02
C GLU A 186 11.79 -26.19 23.01
N GLY A 187 12.95 -26.83 23.11
CA GLY A 187 14.03 -26.72 22.14
C GLY A 187 13.67 -27.22 20.74
N THR A 188 12.67 -28.13 20.63
CA THR A 188 12.12 -28.53 19.33
C THR A 188 11.20 -27.45 18.77
N VAL A 189 10.40 -26.79 19.63
CA VAL A 189 9.58 -25.64 19.24
C VAL A 189 10.46 -24.49 18.76
N GLU A 190 11.53 -24.16 19.46
CA GLU A 190 12.49 -23.12 19.07
C GLU A 190 13.08 -23.36 17.68
N ARG A 191 13.47 -24.60 17.38
CA ARG A 191 13.96 -24.98 16.04
C ARG A 191 12.89 -24.78 14.96
N HIS A 192 11.64 -25.17 15.24
CA HIS A 192 10.54 -24.91 14.30
C HIS A 192 10.27 -23.43 14.12
N VAL A 193 10.26 -22.64 15.19
CA VAL A 193 10.10 -21.18 15.14
C VAL A 193 11.20 -20.56 14.30
N HIS A 194 12.46 -20.92 14.52
CA HIS A 194 13.59 -20.45 13.71
C HIS A 194 13.42 -20.80 12.22
N SER A 195 13.06 -22.05 11.91
CA SER A 195 12.82 -22.48 10.53
C SER A 195 11.66 -21.71 9.87
N ILE A 196 10.57 -21.49 10.59
CA ILE A 196 9.43 -20.68 10.14
C ILE A 196 9.88 -19.26 9.80
N MET A 197 10.66 -18.62 10.71
CA MET A 197 11.16 -17.24 10.49
C MET A 197 12.04 -17.12 9.25
N MET A 198 12.87 -18.13 8.98
CA MET A 198 13.71 -18.19 7.78
C MET A 198 12.86 -18.34 6.51
N LYS A 199 11.88 -19.25 6.51
CA LYS A 199 11.02 -19.51 5.35
C LYS A 199 10.08 -18.34 5.04
N LEU A 200 9.57 -17.64 6.05
CA LEU A 200 8.70 -16.49 5.87
C LEU A 200 9.43 -15.22 5.41
N THR A 201 10.75 -15.24 5.29
CA THR A 201 11.59 -14.11 4.82
C THR A 201 11.25 -12.79 5.53
N LEU A 202 11.07 -12.85 6.86
CA LEU A 202 10.72 -11.68 7.65
C LEU A 202 11.95 -10.79 7.87
N PRO A 203 11.81 -9.44 7.83
CA PRO A 203 12.91 -8.52 8.06
C PRO A 203 13.59 -8.76 9.42
N GLU A 204 14.89 -8.53 9.49
CA GLU A 204 15.65 -8.61 10.73
C GLU A 204 15.17 -7.52 11.70
N SER A 205 14.51 -7.94 12.75
CA SER A 205 14.06 -7.12 13.88
C SER A 205 14.13 -7.99 15.15
N ASP A 206 13.89 -7.39 16.32
CA ASP A 206 13.83 -8.15 17.57
C ASP A 206 12.90 -9.35 17.46
N ASP A 207 13.30 -10.50 18.03
CA ASP A 207 12.60 -11.79 17.89
C ASP A 207 11.10 -11.73 18.23
N ASP A 208 10.72 -10.90 19.18
CA ASP A 208 9.32 -10.69 19.57
C ASP A 208 8.51 -10.02 18.43
N HIS A 209 9.09 -9.05 17.72
CA HIS A 209 8.45 -8.41 16.57
C HIS A 209 8.28 -9.38 15.40
N ARG A 210 9.29 -10.20 15.10
CA ARG A 210 9.23 -11.21 14.03
C ARG A 210 8.16 -12.25 14.31
N ARG A 211 7.99 -12.62 15.58
CA ARG A 211 6.97 -13.56 16.02
C ARG A 211 5.55 -13.02 15.77
N VAL A 212 5.32 -11.76 16.07
CA VAL A 212 4.05 -11.06 15.81
C VAL A 212 3.80 -10.95 14.31
N LEU A 213 4.80 -10.59 13.51
CA LEU A 213 4.67 -10.50 12.05
C LEU A 213 4.34 -11.85 11.40
N ALA A 214 4.95 -12.95 11.87
CA ALA A 214 4.63 -14.30 11.41
C ALA A 214 3.18 -14.69 11.72
N ALA A 215 2.69 -14.37 12.93
CA ALA A 215 1.31 -14.60 13.33
C ALA A 215 0.32 -13.79 12.50
N ILE A 216 0.59 -12.52 12.24
CA ILE A 216 -0.25 -11.66 11.40
C ILE A 216 -0.34 -12.23 9.98
N ARG A 217 0.80 -12.58 9.36
CA ARG A 217 0.81 -13.20 8.02
C ARG A 217 -0.04 -14.47 7.94
N PHE A 218 0.02 -15.30 8.97
CA PHE A 218 -0.79 -16.52 9.04
C PHE A 218 -2.29 -16.21 9.14
N LEU A 219 -2.68 -15.24 9.93
CA LEU A 219 -4.09 -14.83 10.10
C LEU A 219 -4.65 -14.20 8.82
N ASP A 220 -3.90 -13.33 8.15
CA ASP A 220 -4.30 -12.68 6.91
C ASP A 220 -4.56 -13.70 5.79
N ALA A 221 -3.69 -14.71 5.64
CA ALA A 221 -3.87 -15.77 4.66
C ALA A 221 -5.14 -16.60 4.91
N HIS A 222 -5.52 -16.82 6.18
CA HIS A 222 -6.73 -17.56 6.53
C HIS A 222 -8.01 -16.72 6.35
N GLN A 223 -7.95 -15.40 6.46
CA GLN A 223 -9.10 -14.52 6.19
C GLN A 223 -9.39 -14.41 4.69
N THR A 224 -8.38 -14.42 3.85
CA THR A 224 -8.52 -14.36 2.38
C THR A 224 -9.12 -15.67 1.82
N GLY A 225 -8.87 -16.81 2.44
CA GLY A 225 -9.42 -18.11 2.06
C GLY A 225 -10.92 -18.28 2.33
N LEU A 226 -11.50 -17.53 3.27
CA LEU A 226 -12.93 -17.61 3.63
C LEU A 226 -13.85 -16.76 2.72
N SER A 227 -13.29 -15.92 1.85
CA SER A 227 -14.06 -15.05 0.94
C SER A 227 -14.34 -15.66 -0.44
N HIS A 228 -13.93 -16.92 -0.67
CA HIS A 228 -14.07 -17.61 -1.98
C HIS A 228 -14.83 -18.94 -1.87
N SER A 229 -15.72 -19.10 -0.87
CA SER A 229 -16.62 -20.27 -0.79
C SER A 229 -18.07 -19.85 -0.80
#